data_b215379cfc23798de34b2dcd1dc0db09
#
_entry.id   b215379cfc23798de34b2dcd1dc0db09
#
_cell.length_a   1.000
_cell.length_b   1.000
_cell.length_c   1.000
_cell.angle_alpha   90.00
_cell.angle_beta   90.00
_cell.angle_gamma   90.00
#
_symmetry.space_group_name_H-M   'P 1'
#
loop_
_entity.id
_entity.type
_entity.pdbx_description
1 polymer ?
#
loop_
_entity_poly.entity_id
_entity_poly.type
_entity_poly.pdbx_seq_one_letter_code
_entity_poly.pdbx_strand_id
1 'polypeptide(L)'
;MKNKIIILFLAIIITFTYGNFAEASVVIKEANINNSNSKINTNKINENIYSKNNRNYIDNNFKSKDLNIESSLEHDLNTDKITVDASLKDNYNNKLDKTYDVKFLRIVNENDFKAEFTDQDTGEKIIYDTNEVKALIAPVVAVLVGFIAKQGLKKAIQKYGKTVVTSMIRTSPQVAAQAAKKLGYSATKHVSHGKKVFKKNSKGRPQYISVDKDGHRGGAWKGASSIKNLGSKKTRSGTYDANLKRIGD
;
A
#
# COMPACT_ATOMS: atom_id res chain seq x y z
N MET A 1 27.14 -11.17 -34.99
CA MET A 1 27.76 -11.18 -33.65
C MET A 1 26.65 -11.17 -32.65
N LYS A 2 26.45 -12.26 -31.89
CA LYS A 2 25.38 -12.41 -30.91
C LYS A 2 25.82 -11.76 -29.59
N ASN A 3 25.23 -10.64 -29.22
CA ASN A 3 25.48 -10.03 -27.92
C ASN A 3 24.85 -10.92 -26.83
N LYS A 4 25.69 -11.64 -26.11
CA LYS A 4 25.32 -12.33 -24.87
C LYS A 4 25.09 -11.27 -23.82
N ILE A 5 23.82 -11.11 -23.38
CA ILE A 5 23.49 -10.35 -22.18
C ILE A 5 23.91 -11.23 -21.00
N ILE A 6 25.06 -10.90 -20.42
CA ILE A 6 25.55 -11.49 -19.19
C ILE A 6 24.83 -10.73 -18.07
N ILE A 7 23.81 -11.35 -17.46
CA ILE A 7 23.30 -10.91 -16.17
C ILE A 7 24.32 -11.39 -15.14
N LEU A 8 25.25 -10.50 -14.80
CA LEU A 8 26.28 -10.76 -13.80
C LEU A 8 25.61 -10.72 -12.42
N PHE A 9 25.30 -11.88 -11.85
CA PHE A 9 25.02 -12.00 -10.43
C PHE A 9 26.31 -11.76 -9.67
N LEU A 10 26.62 -10.51 -9.35
CA LEU A 10 27.67 -10.18 -8.40
C LEU A 10 27.12 -10.39 -7.00
N ALA A 11 27.34 -11.57 -6.43
CA ALA A 11 27.13 -11.79 -5.01
C ALA A 11 28.19 -10.99 -4.24
N ILE A 12 27.88 -9.76 -3.87
CA ILE A 12 28.67 -9.01 -2.91
C ILE A 12 28.24 -9.54 -1.53
N ILE A 13 29.04 -10.45 -0.98
CA ILE A 13 28.96 -10.81 0.43
C ILE A 13 29.45 -9.59 1.22
N ILE A 14 28.53 -8.74 1.66
CA ILE A 14 28.83 -7.70 2.64
C ILE A 14 28.65 -8.35 4.00
N THR A 15 29.77 -8.66 4.67
CA THR A 15 29.78 -9.00 6.08
C THR A 15 29.39 -7.77 6.89
N PHE A 16 28.14 -7.70 7.29
CA PHE A 16 27.70 -6.70 8.27
C PHE A 16 28.21 -7.07 9.65
N THR A 17 29.16 -6.31 10.17
CA THR A 17 29.45 -6.26 11.61
C THR A 17 28.23 -5.62 12.30
N TYR A 18 27.74 -6.28 13.35
CA TYR A 18 26.63 -5.83 14.18
C TYR A 18 26.89 -4.43 14.75
N GLY A 19 26.17 -3.44 14.28
CA GLY A 19 26.17 -2.09 14.81
C GLY A 19 24.89 -1.38 14.40
N ASN A 20 24.02 -1.13 15.38
CA ASN A 20 22.83 -0.26 15.39
C ASN A 20 22.03 -0.21 14.08
N PHE A 21 20.91 -0.93 14.05
CA PHE A 21 19.92 -0.88 12.98
C PHE A 21 19.29 0.53 12.90
N ALA A 22 19.88 1.41 12.11
CA ALA A 22 19.13 2.51 11.53
C ALA A 22 18.21 1.91 10.46
N GLU A 23 16.91 2.20 10.50
CA GLU A 23 15.95 1.79 9.46
C GLU A 23 16.44 2.27 8.09
N ALA A 24 17.08 1.39 7.33
CA ALA A 24 17.48 1.67 5.96
C ALA A 24 16.25 1.52 5.06
N SER A 25 15.48 2.58 4.88
CA SER A 25 14.42 2.60 3.89
C SER A 25 15.03 2.79 2.49
N VAL A 26 14.72 1.88 1.58
CA VAL A 26 15.18 1.92 0.19
C VAL A 26 14.02 2.36 -0.70
N VAL A 27 14.24 3.39 -1.53
CA VAL A 27 13.23 3.95 -2.45
C VAL A 27 13.55 3.54 -3.88
N ILE A 28 12.59 2.92 -4.58
CA ILE A 28 12.70 2.50 -5.99
C ILE A 28 11.88 3.41 -6.89
N LYS A 29 12.43 3.80 -8.04
CA LYS A 29 11.75 4.57 -9.11
C LYS A 29 11.45 3.74 -10.35
N GLU A 30 10.33 4.05 -11.02
CA GLU A 30 9.90 3.47 -12.30
C GLU A 30 10.95 3.58 -13.45
N ALA A 31 11.80 4.62 -13.45
CA ALA A 31 12.69 4.90 -14.58
C ALA A 31 13.84 3.88 -14.77
N ASN A 32 14.26 3.14 -13.74
CA ASN A 32 15.35 2.17 -13.88
C ASN A 32 14.91 0.80 -14.40
N ILE A 33 13.62 0.48 -14.32
CA ILE A 33 13.10 -0.75 -14.95
C ILE A 33 13.06 -0.61 -16.48
N ASN A 34 13.01 0.63 -16.98
CA ASN A 34 13.03 0.91 -18.42
C ASN A 34 14.43 0.89 -19.06
N ASN A 35 15.52 0.95 -18.26
CA ASN A 35 16.90 0.92 -18.76
C ASN A 35 17.54 -0.47 -18.80
N SER A 36 16.98 -1.46 -18.12
CA SER A 36 17.23 -2.84 -18.51
C SER A 36 16.36 -3.11 -19.75
N ASN A 37 16.97 -3.35 -20.91
CA ASN A 37 16.32 -3.58 -22.22
C ASN A 37 15.35 -4.79 -22.29
N SER A 38 14.80 -5.24 -21.18
CA SER A 38 13.69 -6.17 -21.11
C SER A 38 12.40 -5.38 -20.85
N LYS A 39 11.81 -4.78 -21.89
CA LYS A 39 10.40 -4.37 -21.86
C LYS A 39 9.57 -5.60 -21.50
N ILE A 40 9.07 -5.65 -20.23
CA ILE A 40 8.03 -6.62 -19.89
C ILE A 40 6.85 -6.30 -20.80
N ASN A 41 6.62 -7.15 -21.79
CA ASN A 41 5.50 -6.99 -22.69
C ASN A 41 4.21 -7.27 -21.88
N THR A 42 3.48 -6.21 -21.51
CA THR A 42 2.27 -6.30 -20.69
C THR A 42 1.17 -7.17 -21.33
N ASN A 43 1.24 -7.43 -22.64
CA ASN A 43 0.32 -8.34 -23.36
C ASN A 43 0.50 -9.83 -22.99
N LYS A 44 1.52 -10.18 -22.22
CA LYS A 44 1.78 -11.54 -21.71
C LYS A 44 1.49 -11.71 -20.21
N ILE A 45 0.85 -10.73 -19.59
CA ILE A 45 0.49 -10.83 -18.18
C ILE A 45 -0.94 -11.37 -18.08
N ASN A 46 -1.08 -12.52 -17.42
CA ASN A 46 -2.37 -13.04 -17.03
C ASN A 46 -2.75 -12.41 -15.68
N GLU A 47 -3.92 -11.81 -15.61
CA GLU A 47 -4.44 -11.14 -14.43
C GLU A 47 -5.77 -11.75 -14.03
N ASN A 48 -5.96 -12.03 -12.73
CA ASN A 48 -7.23 -12.46 -12.16
C ASN A 48 -7.57 -11.57 -10.97
N ILE A 49 -8.72 -10.89 -11.01
CA ILE A 49 -9.18 -9.95 -9.96
C ILE A 49 -10.52 -10.44 -9.45
N TYR A 50 -10.58 -10.76 -8.15
CA TYR A 50 -11.81 -11.26 -7.53
C TYR A 50 -11.92 -10.85 -6.06
N SER A 51 -13.12 -11.03 -5.50
CA SER A 51 -13.37 -10.84 -4.07
C SER A 51 -14.02 -12.09 -3.50
N LYS A 52 -13.55 -12.54 -2.34
CA LYS A 52 -14.07 -13.71 -1.62
C LYS A 52 -13.87 -13.53 -0.12
N ASN A 53 -14.86 -13.92 0.69
CA ASN A 53 -14.76 -13.94 2.17
C ASN A 53 -14.27 -12.62 2.76
N ASN A 54 -14.82 -11.49 2.31
CA ASN A 54 -14.44 -10.14 2.72
C ASN A 54 -12.96 -9.80 2.47
N ARG A 55 -12.37 -10.36 1.41
CA ARG A 55 -11.02 -10.09 0.93
C ARG A 55 -11.05 -9.80 -0.56
N ASN A 56 -10.18 -8.90 -0.99
CA ASN A 56 -9.94 -8.61 -2.40
C ASN A 56 -8.62 -9.25 -2.82
N TYR A 57 -8.60 -9.89 -3.98
CA TYR A 57 -7.44 -10.57 -4.55
C TYR A 57 -7.08 -10.01 -5.91
N ILE A 58 -5.79 -9.94 -6.19
CA ILE A 58 -5.24 -9.62 -7.50
C ILE A 58 -4.06 -10.55 -7.75
N ASP A 59 -4.29 -11.56 -8.59
CA ASP A 59 -3.28 -12.53 -8.99
C ASP A 59 -2.73 -12.12 -10.35
N ASN A 60 -1.41 -12.14 -10.48
CA ASN A 60 -0.72 -11.83 -11.72
C ASN A 60 0.32 -12.90 -12.02
N ASN A 61 0.38 -13.31 -13.29
CA ASN A 61 1.41 -14.21 -13.80
C ASN A 61 1.98 -13.62 -15.09
N PHE A 62 3.29 -13.47 -15.12
CA PHE A 62 4.06 -13.09 -16.30
C PHE A 62 5.04 -14.20 -16.64
N LYS A 63 5.01 -14.71 -17.87
CA LYS A 63 5.91 -15.74 -18.34
C LYS A 63 6.57 -15.32 -19.64
N SER A 64 7.89 -15.36 -19.68
CA SER A 64 8.72 -15.17 -20.86
C SER A 64 9.72 -16.33 -21.02
N LYS A 65 10.56 -16.27 -22.06
CA LYS A 65 11.66 -17.24 -22.24
C LYS A 65 12.68 -17.18 -21.10
N ASP A 66 12.91 -15.98 -20.55
CA ASP A 66 14.03 -15.71 -19.64
C ASP A 66 13.56 -15.53 -18.18
N LEU A 67 12.27 -15.30 -17.97
CA LEU A 67 11.75 -14.91 -16.66
C LEU A 67 10.29 -15.35 -16.46
N ASN A 68 9.98 -15.93 -15.30
CA ASN A 68 8.63 -16.13 -14.80
C ASN A 68 8.46 -15.34 -13.50
N ILE A 69 7.40 -14.52 -13.42
CA ILE A 69 7.03 -13.76 -12.21
C ILE A 69 5.58 -14.06 -11.89
N GLU A 70 5.31 -14.46 -10.66
CA GLU A 70 3.97 -14.64 -10.12
C GLU A 70 3.80 -13.74 -8.90
N SER A 71 2.63 -13.17 -8.73
CA SER A 71 2.28 -12.43 -7.51
C SER A 71 0.80 -12.56 -7.20
N SER A 72 0.48 -12.71 -5.91
CA SER A 72 -0.88 -12.71 -5.38
C SER A 72 -0.97 -11.63 -4.30
N LEU A 73 -1.76 -10.60 -4.55
CA LEU A 73 -2.08 -9.56 -3.59
C LEU A 73 -3.41 -9.91 -2.92
N GLU A 74 -3.40 -9.95 -1.58
CA GLU A 74 -4.58 -10.04 -0.74
C GLU A 74 -4.78 -8.73 0.03
N HIS A 75 -5.99 -8.16 -0.02
CA HIS A 75 -6.42 -7.08 0.86
C HIS A 75 -7.54 -7.57 1.76
N ASP A 76 -7.25 -7.86 3.01
CA ASP A 76 -8.22 -8.30 4.03
C ASP A 76 -8.99 -7.08 4.55
N LEU A 77 -10.29 -7.03 4.28
CA LEU A 77 -11.17 -5.92 4.64
C LEU A 77 -11.60 -5.93 6.12
N ASN A 78 -11.32 -7.02 6.86
CA ASN A 78 -11.58 -7.09 8.30
C ASN A 78 -10.43 -6.47 9.09
N THR A 79 -9.20 -6.66 8.63
CA THR A 79 -7.98 -6.20 9.31
C THR A 79 -7.33 -4.98 8.65
N ASP A 80 -7.77 -4.61 7.45
CA ASP A 80 -7.15 -3.60 6.57
C ASP A 80 -5.70 -3.93 6.15
N LYS A 81 -5.27 -5.18 6.33
CA LYS A 81 -3.95 -5.63 5.90
C LYS A 81 -3.92 -5.85 4.38
N ILE A 82 -2.80 -5.50 3.78
CA ILE A 82 -2.45 -5.89 2.41
C ILE A 82 -1.21 -6.74 2.50
N THR A 83 -1.30 -7.98 2.00
CA THR A 83 -0.18 -8.92 1.92
C THR A 83 0.05 -9.27 0.46
N VAL A 84 1.29 -9.47 0.07
CA VAL A 84 1.64 -9.91 -1.28
C VAL A 84 2.62 -11.06 -1.21
N ASP A 85 2.20 -12.21 -1.72
CA ASP A 85 3.06 -13.34 -2.02
C ASP A 85 3.57 -13.20 -3.46
N ALA A 86 4.87 -13.33 -3.66
CA ALA A 86 5.45 -13.19 -4.98
C ALA A 86 6.64 -14.12 -5.20
N SER A 87 6.75 -14.64 -6.40
CA SER A 87 7.89 -15.45 -6.83
C SER A 87 8.47 -14.93 -8.15
N LEU A 88 9.77 -15.04 -8.29
CA LEU A 88 10.50 -14.79 -9.51
C LEU A 88 11.43 -15.96 -9.80
N LYS A 89 11.38 -16.50 -11.02
CA LYS A 89 12.25 -17.57 -11.48
C LYS A 89 12.86 -17.17 -12.81
N ASP A 90 14.19 -17.29 -12.93
CA ASP A 90 14.91 -17.07 -14.19
C ASP A 90 15.11 -18.38 -14.99
N ASN A 91 15.66 -18.27 -16.19
CA ASN A 91 15.97 -19.39 -17.08
C ASN A 91 17.14 -20.26 -16.60
N TYR A 92 17.87 -19.85 -15.56
CA TYR A 92 18.94 -20.62 -14.90
C TYR A 92 18.44 -21.37 -13.66
N ASN A 93 17.13 -21.38 -13.42
CA ASN A 93 16.47 -21.95 -12.22
C ASN A 93 16.79 -21.21 -10.90
N ASN A 94 17.36 -20.01 -10.93
CA ASN A 94 17.40 -19.20 -9.73
C ASN A 94 15.97 -18.80 -9.36
N LYS A 95 15.63 -18.96 -8.09
CA LYS A 95 14.30 -18.67 -7.58
C LYS A 95 14.39 -17.68 -6.42
N LEU A 96 13.49 -16.70 -6.40
CA LEU A 96 13.29 -15.77 -5.31
C LEU A 96 11.80 -15.83 -4.93
N ASP A 97 11.52 -16.28 -3.71
CA ASP A 97 10.18 -16.22 -3.12
C ASP A 97 10.18 -15.15 -2.02
N LYS A 98 9.14 -14.35 -1.97
CA LYS A 98 9.00 -13.27 -1.00
C LYS A 98 7.54 -13.09 -0.61
N THR A 99 7.31 -12.84 0.70
CA THR A 99 6.04 -12.38 1.22
C THR A 99 6.23 -11.00 1.84
N TYR A 100 5.42 -10.04 1.41
CA TYR A 100 5.48 -8.66 1.90
C TYR A 100 4.19 -8.27 2.61
N ASP A 101 4.32 -7.63 3.78
CA ASP A 101 3.27 -6.75 4.28
C ASP A 101 3.38 -5.40 3.56
N VAL A 102 2.29 -4.93 2.96
CA VAL A 102 2.30 -3.70 2.17
C VAL A 102 1.44 -2.63 2.83
N LYS A 103 2.00 -1.41 2.94
CA LYS A 103 1.32 -0.25 3.47
C LYS A 103 1.40 0.90 2.49
N PHE A 104 0.26 1.40 2.04
CA PHE A 104 0.25 2.66 1.30
C PHE A 104 0.59 3.84 2.21
N LEU A 105 1.55 4.65 1.80
CA LEU A 105 1.95 5.89 2.49
C LEU A 105 1.30 7.12 1.87
N ARG A 106 1.03 7.08 0.55
CA ARG A 106 0.39 8.14 -0.23
C ARG A 106 -0.35 7.53 -1.42
N ILE A 107 -1.53 8.04 -1.73
CA ILE A 107 -2.24 7.79 -2.99
C ILE A 107 -2.81 9.12 -3.49
N VAL A 108 -2.47 9.50 -4.71
CA VAL A 108 -3.12 10.57 -5.48
C VAL A 108 -4.03 9.93 -6.52
N ASN A 109 -3.50 8.99 -7.29
CA ASN A 109 -4.23 8.13 -8.23
C ASN A 109 -3.39 6.84 -8.46
N GLU A 110 -3.82 5.99 -9.39
CA GLU A 110 -3.14 4.72 -9.71
C GLU A 110 -1.76 4.88 -10.36
N ASN A 111 -1.42 6.07 -10.86
CA ASN A 111 -0.12 6.37 -11.44
C ASN A 111 0.75 7.23 -10.51
N ASP A 112 0.21 7.70 -9.38
CA ASP A 112 0.89 8.53 -8.39
C ASP A 112 0.56 8.03 -6.99
N PHE A 113 1.42 7.13 -6.49
CA PHE A 113 1.31 6.56 -5.14
C PHE A 113 2.69 6.23 -4.55
N LYS A 114 2.71 6.05 -3.23
CA LYS A 114 3.87 5.60 -2.45
C LYS A 114 3.45 4.47 -1.53
N ALA A 115 4.24 3.41 -1.50
CA ALA A 115 3.99 2.23 -0.66
C ALA A 115 5.27 1.76 0.03
N GLU A 116 5.13 1.26 1.25
CA GLU A 116 6.16 0.54 2.00
C GLU A 116 5.87 -0.95 1.88
N PHE A 117 6.87 -1.71 1.51
CA PHE A 117 6.91 -3.16 1.52
C PHE A 117 7.78 -3.60 2.69
N THR A 118 7.25 -4.37 3.59
CA THR A 118 8.00 -5.00 4.68
C THR A 118 8.12 -6.49 4.38
N ASP A 119 9.33 -6.96 4.14
CA ASP A 119 9.62 -8.38 3.94
C ASP A 119 9.31 -9.14 5.23
N GLN A 120 8.45 -10.16 5.18
CA GLN A 120 8.03 -10.88 6.39
C GLN A 120 9.14 -11.75 6.99
N ASP A 121 10.10 -12.21 6.17
CA ASP A 121 11.18 -13.07 6.63
C ASP A 121 12.30 -12.28 7.32
N THR A 122 12.64 -11.11 6.74
CA THR A 122 13.80 -10.32 7.18
C THR A 122 13.43 -9.07 7.97
N GLY A 123 12.20 -8.60 7.85
CA GLY A 123 11.75 -7.30 8.37
C GLY A 123 12.29 -6.10 7.59
N GLU A 124 13.04 -6.34 6.49
CA GLU A 124 13.56 -5.26 5.65
C GLU A 124 12.42 -4.45 5.03
N LYS A 125 12.58 -3.12 5.02
CA LYS A 125 11.58 -2.21 4.47
C LYS A 125 12.06 -1.61 3.15
N ILE A 126 11.21 -1.71 2.14
CA ILE A 126 11.44 -1.17 0.82
C ILE A 126 10.36 -0.14 0.52
N ILE A 127 10.75 1.06 0.15
CA ILE A 127 9.83 2.11 -0.26
C ILE A 127 9.76 2.17 -1.78
N TYR A 128 8.57 1.95 -2.33
CA TYR A 128 8.25 2.21 -3.72
C TYR A 128 7.51 3.55 -3.84
N ASP A 129 8.05 4.47 -4.64
CA ASP A 129 7.41 5.76 -4.94
C ASP A 129 7.40 5.97 -6.46
N THR A 130 6.22 6.21 -7.02
CA THR A 130 6.08 6.48 -8.46
C THR A 130 6.79 7.75 -8.92
N ASN A 131 7.10 8.67 -8.00
CA ASN A 131 7.71 9.98 -8.30
C ASN A 131 9.19 10.08 -7.93
N GLU A 132 9.75 9.09 -7.23
CA GLU A 132 11.14 9.15 -6.78
C GLU A 132 11.95 7.94 -7.24
N VAL A 133 13.23 8.17 -7.59
CA VAL A 133 14.19 7.09 -7.86
C VAL A 133 15.27 7.08 -6.81
N LYS A 134 15.28 6.05 -5.98
CA LYS A 134 16.53 5.60 -5.33
C LYS A 134 16.41 4.10 -5.09
N ALA A 135 17.35 3.31 -5.60
CA ALA A 135 17.42 1.89 -5.28
C ALA A 135 18.83 1.57 -4.78
N LEU A 136 18.91 1.13 -3.52
CA LEU A 136 20.05 0.42 -2.96
C LEU A 136 19.62 -1.00 -2.55
N ILE A 137 18.81 -1.66 -3.40
CA ILE A 137 18.39 -3.05 -3.20
C ILE A 137 18.93 -3.92 -4.33
N ALA A 138 19.01 -5.23 -4.10
CA ALA A 138 19.41 -6.17 -5.12
C ALA A 138 18.53 -6.01 -6.38
N PRO A 139 19.11 -5.96 -7.60
CA PRO A 139 18.35 -5.71 -8.83
C PRO A 139 17.16 -6.66 -9.02
N VAL A 140 17.29 -7.92 -8.61
CA VAL A 140 16.22 -8.93 -8.70
C VAL A 140 15.03 -8.59 -7.79
N VAL A 141 15.29 -8.08 -6.59
CA VAL A 141 14.26 -7.61 -5.66
C VAL A 141 13.57 -6.36 -6.21
N ALA A 142 14.34 -5.44 -6.82
CA ALA A 142 13.79 -4.25 -7.49
C ALA A 142 12.82 -4.62 -8.61
N VAL A 143 13.16 -5.63 -9.43
CA VAL A 143 12.29 -6.14 -10.50
C VAL A 143 11.00 -6.71 -9.90
N LEU A 144 11.10 -7.53 -8.85
CA LEU A 144 9.94 -8.14 -8.20
C LEU A 144 9.02 -7.09 -7.58
N VAL A 145 9.56 -6.16 -6.78
CA VAL A 145 8.78 -5.07 -6.15
C VAL A 145 8.16 -4.15 -7.21
N GLY A 146 8.90 -3.82 -8.27
CA GLY A 146 8.38 -3.05 -9.39
C GLY A 146 7.22 -3.75 -10.12
N PHE A 147 7.31 -5.07 -10.31
CA PHE A 147 6.22 -5.87 -10.89
C PHE A 147 4.98 -5.84 -9.97
N ILE A 148 5.14 -6.10 -8.66
CA ILE A 148 4.06 -6.04 -7.69
C ILE A 148 3.40 -4.66 -7.68
N ALA A 149 4.20 -3.59 -7.68
CA ALA A 149 3.68 -2.23 -7.68
C ALA A 149 2.84 -1.93 -8.92
N LYS A 150 3.32 -2.31 -10.11
CA LYS A 150 2.63 -2.04 -11.39
C LYS A 150 1.42 -2.94 -11.60
N GLN A 151 1.51 -4.22 -11.31
CA GLN A 151 0.46 -5.18 -11.62
C GLN A 151 -0.49 -5.42 -10.44
N GLY A 152 0.02 -5.37 -9.20
CA GLY A 152 -0.77 -5.55 -7.99
C GLY A 152 -1.32 -4.22 -7.45
N LEU A 153 -0.46 -3.33 -6.92
CA LEU A 153 -0.91 -2.14 -6.20
C LEU A 153 -1.64 -1.12 -7.10
N LYS A 154 -1.14 -0.88 -8.31
CA LYS A 154 -1.81 -0.02 -9.28
C LYS A 154 -3.22 -0.53 -9.57
N LYS A 155 -3.39 -1.84 -9.79
CA LYS A 155 -4.70 -2.47 -10.03
C LYS A 155 -5.59 -2.43 -8.78
N ALA A 156 -5.01 -2.62 -7.58
CA ALA A 156 -5.76 -2.45 -6.33
C ALA A 156 -6.34 -1.04 -6.20
N ILE A 157 -5.58 0.01 -6.54
CA ILE A 157 -6.06 1.39 -6.56
C ILE A 157 -7.16 1.57 -7.62
N GLN A 158 -6.97 1.08 -8.84
CA GLN A 158 -7.95 1.17 -9.92
C GLN A 158 -9.27 0.50 -9.56
N LYS A 159 -9.22 -0.73 -9.07
CA LYS A 159 -10.41 -1.54 -8.81
C LYS A 159 -11.06 -1.27 -7.45
N TYR A 160 -10.24 -1.07 -6.43
CA TYR A 160 -10.68 -1.00 -5.03
C TYR A 160 -10.27 0.31 -4.33
N GLY A 161 -9.97 1.39 -5.06
CA GLY A 161 -9.34 2.60 -4.54
C GLY A 161 -10.07 3.23 -3.35
N LYS A 162 -11.42 3.24 -3.35
CA LYS A 162 -12.21 3.74 -2.21
C LYS A 162 -11.93 2.93 -0.93
N THR A 163 -11.90 1.61 -1.06
CA THR A 163 -11.63 0.71 0.07
C THR A 163 -10.20 0.84 0.54
N VAL A 164 -9.23 0.88 -0.38
CA VAL A 164 -7.81 1.08 -0.07
C VAL A 164 -7.59 2.40 0.68
N VAL A 165 -8.16 3.51 0.20
CA VAL A 165 -8.05 4.82 0.88
C VAL A 165 -8.70 4.79 2.26
N THR A 166 -9.85 4.12 2.39
CA THR A 166 -10.51 3.95 3.70
C THR A 166 -9.64 3.17 4.67
N SER A 167 -9.03 2.07 4.24
CA SER A 167 -8.08 1.28 5.02
C SER A 167 -6.87 2.10 5.46
N MET A 168 -6.30 2.92 4.56
CA MET A 168 -5.20 3.84 4.90
C MET A 168 -5.58 4.83 5.99
N ILE A 169 -6.78 5.43 5.93
CA ILE A 169 -7.28 6.36 6.97
C ILE A 169 -7.40 5.62 8.31
N ARG A 170 -7.86 4.37 8.32
CA ARG A 170 -8.04 3.59 9.55
C ARG A 170 -6.73 3.16 10.19
N THR A 171 -5.74 2.83 9.38
CA THR A 171 -4.47 2.22 9.83
C THR A 171 -3.34 3.22 10.05
N SER A 172 -3.34 4.39 9.38
CA SER A 172 -2.28 5.39 9.46
C SER A 172 -2.76 6.71 10.07
N PRO A 173 -2.30 7.08 11.29
CA PRO A 173 -2.62 8.39 11.89
C PRO A 173 -2.20 9.58 11.03
N GLN A 174 -1.09 9.46 10.28
CA GLN A 174 -0.58 10.50 9.39
C GLN A 174 -1.53 10.70 8.20
N VAL A 175 -1.96 9.59 7.57
CA VAL A 175 -2.93 9.64 6.46
C VAL A 175 -4.27 10.17 6.95
N ALA A 176 -4.74 9.75 8.12
CA ALA A 176 -5.97 10.27 8.72
C ALA A 176 -5.89 11.79 8.94
N ALA A 177 -4.77 12.30 9.47
CA ALA A 177 -4.59 13.74 9.68
C ALA A 177 -4.57 14.52 8.36
N GLN A 178 -3.89 14.00 7.33
CA GLN A 178 -3.87 14.62 6.00
C GLN A 178 -5.24 14.60 5.32
N ALA A 179 -5.96 13.48 5.41
CA ALA A 179 -7.32 13.35 4.87
C ALA A 179 -8.28 14.31 5.59
N ALA A 180 -8.24 14.37 6.93
CA ALA A 180 -9.05 15.30 7.71
C ALA A 180 -8.75 16.77 7.32
N LYS A 181 -7.46 17.14 7.15
CA LYS A 181 -7.05 18.48 6.71
C LYS A 181 -7.63 18.84 5.32
N LYS A 182 -7.56 17.91 4.36
CA LYS A 182 -8.16 18.09 3.01
C LYS A 182 -9.68 18.29 3.07
N LEU A 183 -10.35 17.69 4.06
CA LEU A 183 -11.79 17.84 4.31
C LEU A 183 -12.15 19.09 5.12
N GLY A 184 -11.17 19.94 5.45
CA GLY A 184 -11.35 21.20 6.19
C GLY A 184 -11.43 21.03 7.70
N TYR A 185 -10.76 20.00 8.26
CA TYR A 185 -10.68 19.76 9.69
C TYR A 185 -9.26 19.94 10.21
N SER A 186 -9.14 20.38 11.47
CA SER A 186 -7.88 20.46 12.20
C SER A 186 -7.85 19.49 13.37
N ALA A 187 -6.66 18.96 13.66
CA ALA A 187 -6.45 18.07 14.79
C ALA A 187 -6.70 18.80 16.11
N THR A 188 -7.33 18.12 17.07
CA THR A 188 -7.55 18.60 18.45
C THR A 188 -6.62 17.88 19.41
N LYS A 189 -6.58 18.29 20.67
CA LYS A 189 -5.89 17.55 21.75
C LYS A 189 -6.64 16.28 22.20
N HIS A 190 -7.88 16.12 21.78
CA HIS A 190 -8.77 15.05 22.24
C HIS A 190 -8.61 13.76 21.42
N VAL A 191 -9.01 12.65 22.03
CA VAL A 191 -9.12 11.32 21.42
C VAL A 191 -10.52 10.75 21.69
N SER A 192 -10.98 9.88 20.81
CA SER A 192 -12.20 9.08 20.97
C SER A 192 -11.89 7.65 20.53
N HIS A 193 -12.15 6.67 21.42
CA HIS A 193 -11.80 5.25 21.19
C HIS A 193 -10.34 5.03 20.75
N GLY A 194 -9.40 5.80 21.34
CA GLY A 194 -7.96 5.74 21.01
C GLY A 194 -7.57 6.39 19.68
N LYS A 195 -8.51 7.01 18.96
CA LYS A 195 -8.24 7.71 17.70
C LYS A 195 -8.32 9.23 17.88
N LYS A 196 -7.43 9.97 17.19
CA LYS A 196 -7.40 11.44 17.20
C LYS A 196 -8.76 12.01 16.78
N VAL A 197 -9.21 13.05 17.48
CA VAL A 197 -10.40 13.83 17.11
C VAL A 197 -9.99 15.04 16.29
N PHE A 198 -10.72 15.31 15.22
CA PHE A 198 -10.55 16.46 14.36
C PHE A 198 -11.81 17.35 14.43
N LYS A 199 -11.62 18.67 14.43
CA LYS A 199 -12.70 19.67 14.48
C LYS A 199 -12.77 20.40 13.14
N LYS A 200 -13.98 20.61 12.64
CA LYS A 200 -14.21 21.38 11.41
C LYS A 200 -13.83 22.84 11.61
N ASN A 201 -13.09 23.42 10.65
CA ASN A 201 -12.58 24.79 10.71
C ASN A 201 -13.70 25.84 10.45
N SER A 202 -14.77 25.43 9.76
CA SER A 202 -15.95 26.25 9.44
C SER A 202 -17.20 25.71 10.12
N LYS A 203 -18.32 26.45 10.07
CA LYS A 203 -19.63 25.92 10.45
C LYS A 203 -19.99 24.76 9.52
N GLY A 204 -20.62 23.71 10.05
CA GLY A 204 -21.10 22.56 9.27
C GLY A 204 -21.15 21.27 10.06
N ARG A 205 -21.75 20.22 9.47
CA ARG A 205 -21.92 18.91 10.11
C ARG A 205 -21.22 17.83 9.28
N PRO A 206 -20.59 16.83 9.93
CA PRO A 206 -20.37 16.76 11.39
C PRO A 206 -19.33 17.80 11.83
N GLN A 207 -19.47 18.36 13.05
CA GLN A 207 -18.53 19.36 13.59
C GLN A 207 -17.22 18.71 14.04
N TYR A 208 -17.30 17.45 14.49
CA TYR A 208 -16.16 16.65 14.95
C TYR A 208 -16.17 15.31 14.24
N ILE A 209 -14.98 14.84 13.85
CA ILE A 209 -14.78 13.51 13.31
C ILE A 209 -13.64 12.80 14.04
N SER A 210 -13.70 11.48 14.08
CA SER A 210 -12.57 10.61 14.43
C SER A 210 -12.57 9.39 13.48
N VAL A 211 -11.43 8.71 13.38
CA VAL A 211 -11.32 7.50 12.56
C VAL A 211 -12.30 6.43 13.06
N ASP A 212 -12.99 5.78 12.14
CA ASP A 212 -13.81 4.60 12.44
C ASP A 212 -12.92 3.39 12.71
N LYS A 213 -12.60 3.14 13.99
CA LYS A 213 -11.71 2.05 14.41
C LYS A 213 -12.17 0.68 13.91
N ASP A 214 -13.47 0.45 13.97
CA ASP A 214 -14.07 -0.87 13.75
C ASP A 214 -14.47 -1.09 12.29
N GLY A 215 -14.38 -0.04 11.45
CA GLY A 215 -14.69 -0.11 10.03
C GLY A 215 -16.13 -0.50 9.68
N HIS A 216 -17.08 -0.24 10.59
CA HIS A 216 -18.47 -0.60 10.40
C HIS A 216 -19.00 -0.09 9.06
N ARG A 217 -19.59 -1.01 8.26
CA ARG A 217 -20.12 -0.72 6.92
C ARG A 217 -19.07 -0.09 5.97
N GLY A 218 -17.78 -0.39 6.16
CA GLY A 218 -16.71 0.20 5.34
C GLY A 218 -16.46 1.68 5.60
N GLY A 219 -16.77 2.19 6.81
CA GLY A 219 -16.60 3.58 7.17
C GLY A 219 -15.14 3.98 7.40
N ALA A 220 -14.81 5.23 7.06
CA ALA A 220 -13.54 5.87 7.40
C ALA A 220 -13.65 6.70 8.67
N TRP A 221 -14.78 7.34 8.90
CA TRP A 221 -14.99 8.31 9.96
C TRP A 221 -16.27 8.06 10.77
N LYS A 222 -16.19 8.32 12.06
CA LYS A 222 -17.33 8.59 12.94
C LYS A 222 -17.48 10.11 13.07
N GLY A 223 -18.71 10.62 12.96
CA GLY A 223 -18.98 12.05 13.05
C GLY A 223 -19.95 12.39 14.17
N ALA A 224 -19.81 13.58 14.76
CA ALA A 224 -20.72 14.09 15.80
C ALA A 224 -20.76 15.63 15.84
N SER A 225 -21.76 16.16 16.56
CA SER A 225 -21.87 17.60 16.84
C SER A 225 -20.96 18.07 17.97
N SER A 226 -20.50 17.17 18.85
CA SER A 226 -19.57 17.45 19.97
C SER A 226 -18.62 16.29 20.19
N ILE A 227 -17.50 16.55 20.88
CA ILE A 227 -16.51 15.52 21.24
C ILE A 227 -17.16 14.43 22.11
N LYS A 228 -17.97 14.81 23.09
CA LYS A 228 -18.70 13.87 23.96
C LYS A 228 -19.57 12.91 23.14
N ASN A 229 -20.22 13.42 22.11
CA ASN A 229 -21.14 12.64 21.29
C ASN A 229 -20.44 11.64 20.36
N LEU A 230 -19.14 11.78 20.08
CA LEU A 230 -18.34 10.78 19.35
C LEU A 230 -18.22 9.45 20.12
N GLY A 231 -18.28 9.49 21.44
CA GLY A 231 -18.08 8.33 22.30
C GLY A 231 -19.22 7.30 22.30
N SER A 232 -20.38 7.58 21.71
CA SER A 232 -21.52 6.66 21.74
C SER A 232 -22.25 6.59 20.39
N LYS A 233 -22.64 5.37 19.99
CA LYS A 233 -23.47 5.14 18.81
C LYS A 233 -24.80 5.91 18.89
N LYS A 234 -25.39 6.04 20.07
CA LYS A 234 -26.70 6.72 20.29
C LYS A 234 -26.61 8.23 20.06
N THR A 235 -25.43 8.86 20.21
CA THR A 235 -25.29 10.33 20.23
C THR A 235 -24.48 10.85 19.03
N ARG A 236 -23.74 10.01 18.36
CA ARG A 236 -22.99 10.41 17.14
C ARG A 236 -23.93 10.66 15.97
N SER A 237 -23.51 11.47 15.00
CA SER A 237 -24.28 11.80 13.79
C SER A 237 -24.24 10.68 12.75
N GLY A 238 -23.36 9.70 12.91
CA GLY A 238 -23.26 8.53 12.03
C GLY A 238 -21.83 8.14 11.65
N THR A 239 -21.79 7.18 10.73
CA THR A 239 -20.58 6.68 10.07
C THR A 239 -20.49 7.30 8.67
N TYR A 240 -19.28 7.66 8.26
CA TYR A 240 -19.01 8.37 7.01
C TYR A 240 -17.89 7.68 6.22
N ASP A 241 -17.97 7.73 4.90
CA ASP A 241 -16.91 7.29 4.01
C ASP A 241 -15.70 8.25 4.04
N ALA A 242 -14.66 7.96 3.24
CA ALA A 242 -13.45 8.76 3.16
C ALA A 242 -13.72 10.24 2.76
N ASN A 243 -14.79 10.49 2.00
CA ASN A 243 -15.18 11.81 1.50
C ASN A 243 -16.26 12.52 2.37
N LEU A 244 -16.53 12.00 3.57
CA LEU A 244 -17.58 12.47 4.49
C LEU A 244 -19.02 12.33 3.96
N LYS A 245 -19.28 11.42 3.01
CA LYS A 245 -20.63 11.01 2.72
C LYS A 245 -21.12 10.07 3.84
N ARG A 246 -22.28 10.37 4.44
CA ARG A 246 -22.86 9.51 5.48
C ARG A 246 -23.29 8.18 4.87
N ILE A 247 -22.89 7.07 5.50
CA ILE A 247 -23.15 5.71 5.02
C ILE A 247 -23.92 4.85 6.03
N GLY A 248 -24.15 5.37 7.24
CA GLY A 248 -24.94 4.68 8.27
C GLY A 248 -24.64 5.13 9.70
N ASP A 249 -25.14 4.35 10.63
CA ASP A 249 -24.91 4.43 12.09
C ASP A 249 -24.35 3.13 12.62
#